data_a1dc8b7a67660856d22beddbb57e1197
#
_entry.id   a1dc8b7a67660856d22beddbb57e1197
#
_cell.length_a   1.000
_cell.length_b   1.000
_cell.length_c   1.000
_cell.angle_alpha   90.00
_cell.angle_beta   90.00
_cell.angle_gamma   90.00
#
_symmetry.space_group_name_H-M   'P 1'
#
loop_
_entity.id
_entity.type
_entity.pdbx_description
1 polymer ?
#
loop_
_entity_poly.entity_id
_entity_poly.type
_entity_poly.pdbx_seq_one_letter_code
_entity_poly.pdbx_strand_id
1 'polypeptide(L)'
;IGITDDGEQVPIRGGARLSGRAGGFNVGLLHIQTNGADRVQPDNSYSVARVARELPNRSRVGALFIDRNGEGSGDYNRTYAADARVAIGEAVTLSSFVARTQTPGLSGDELAYDANAAWASRSWDATVGIRDIGENFNPEVGFVPRDGYRSYSTRVQRFVRPGGFLREIRPHMSYDTFRSRRTGVEKGFEESSRLHLDTHWEWPDGMVLYTTANWVREGLYEPFEIRGTDVVVPIGTYDGWEGQIVFNTNRSADLSLNSAFAAGSFLSGNRWNARVGVTLRSGAAFTSSLSLDYNDIDLPEGDFETTLVGVNLGYFF
;
A
#
# COMPACT_ATOMS: atom_id res chain seq x y z
N ILE A 1 -18.48 -6.57 -1.37
CA ILE A 1 -19.73 -6.98 -2.03
C ILE A 1 -19.60 -8.46 -2.38
N GLY A 2 -20.61 -9.28 -2.01
CA GLY A 2 -20.64 -10.72 -2.33
C GLY A 2 -19.88 -11.65 -1.40
N ILE A 3 -19.27 -11.13 -0.33
CA ILE A 3 -18.58 -11.93 0.72
C ILE A 3 -18.91 -11.28 2.07
N THR A 4 -19.17 -12.08 3.11
CA THR A 4 -19.33 -11.65 4.50
C THR A 4 -17.97 -11.42 5.17
N ASP A 5 -17.95 -10.86 6.37
CA ASP A 5 -16.71 -10.69 7.16
C ASP A 5 -16.10 -12.06 7.54
N ASP A 6 -16.91 -13.10 7.66
CA ASP A 6 -16.47 -14.47 7.90
C ASP A 6 -16.05 -15.23 6.63
N GLY A 7 -16.06 -14.56 5.44
CA GLY A 7 -15.65 -15.14 4.16
C GLY A 7 -16.72 -15.96 3.44
N GLU A 8 -17.97 -15.98 3.92
CA GLU A 8 -19.09 -16.67 3.27
C GLU A 8 -19.59 -15.88 2.04
N GLN A 9 -20.05 -16.59 1.02
CA GLN A 9 -20.57 -15.96 -0.18
C GLN A 9 -21.97 -15.38 0.04
N VAL A 10 -22.13 -14.09 -0.30
CA VAL A 10 -23.45 -13.42 -0.32
C VAL A 10 -23.98 -13.47 -1.75
N PRO A 11 -25.14 -14.11 -2.01
CA PRO A 11 -25.71 -14.21 -3.34
C PRO A 11 -26.06 -12.85 -3.94
N ILE A 12 -25.61 -12.59 -5.15
CA ILE A 12 -25.99 -11.43 -5.93
C ILE A 12 -27.32 -11.73 -6.64
N ARG A 13 -28.36 -10.98 -6.31
CA ARG A 13 -29.69 -11.08 -6.93
C ARG A 13 -29.68 -10.59 -8.37
N GLY A 14 -28.93 -9.53 -8.63
CA GLY A 14 -28.81 -8.92 -9.94
C GLY A 14 -28.05 -7.60 -9.88
N GLY A 15 -27.71 -7.10 -11.04
CA GLY A 15 -27.05 -5.79 -11.14
C GLY A 15 -26.93 -5.33 -12.60
N ALA A 16 -26.63 -4.05 -12.75
CA ALA A 16 -26.38 -3.43 -14.04
C ALA A 16 -25.17 -2.50 -13.96
N ARG A 17 -24.40 -2.46 -15.03
CA ARG A 17 -23.27 -1.55 -15.20
C ARG A 17 -23.38 -0.81 -16.52
N LEU A 18 -23.19 0.50 -16.48
CA LEU A 18 -23.03 1.36 -17.65
C LEU A 18 -21.67 2.06 -17.54
N SER A 19 -20.88 2.03 -18.59
CA SER A 19 -19.65 2.81 -18.66
C SER A 19 -19.46 3.32 -20.09
N GLY A 20 -18.98 4.56 -20.23
CA GLY A 20 -18.78 5.16 -21.54
C GLY A 20 -18.24 6.58 -21.47
N ARG A 21 -18.16 7.18 -22.65
CA ARG A 21 -17.76 8.58 -22.82
C ARG A 21 -18.86 9.34 -23.55
N ALA A 22 -19.27 10.47 -22.96
CA ALA A 22 -20.28 11.35 -23.54
C ALA A 22 -19.90 12.82 -23.27
N GLY A 23 -19.92 13.68 -24.31
CA GLY A 23 -19.66 15.12 -24.18
C GLY A 23 -18.30 15.49 -23.56
N GLY A 24 -17.28 14.65 -23.71
CA GLY A 24 -15.95 14.85 -23.10
C GLY A 24 -15.85 14.40 -21.65
N PHE A 25 -16.91 13.78 -21.10
CA PHE A 25 -16.93 13.16 -19.79
C PHE A 25 -16.82 11.65 -19.90
N ASN A 26 -16.03 11.04 -19.01
CA ASN A 26 -16.06 9.61 -18.74
C ASN A 26 -17.10 9.38 -17.64
N VAL A 27 -18.06 8.49 -17.90
CA VAL A 27 -19.16 8.20 -16.98
C VAL A 27 -19.15 6.71 -16.65
N GLY A 28 -19.32 6.37 -15.39
CA GLY A 28 -19.49 5.02 -14.89
C GLY A 28 -20.65 4.97 -13.90
N LEU A 29 -21.58 4.05 -14.11
CA LEU A 29 -22.68 3.76 -13.20
C LEU A 29 -22.68 2.27 -12.91
N LEU A 30 -22.92 1.91 -11.67
CA LEU A 30 -23.08 0.53 -11.21
C LEU A 30 -24.22 0.47 -10.21
N HIS A 31 -25.07 -0.54 -10.36
CA HIS A 31 -26.06 -0.89 -9.34
C HIS A 31 -26.05 -2.40 -9.14
N ILE A 32 -25.97 -2.85 -7.88
CA ILE A 32 -25.99 -4.27 -7.51
C ILE A 32 -26.95 -4.44 -6.34
N GLN A 33 -27.74 -5.52 -6.37
CA GLN A 33 -28.55 -5.99 -5.25
C GLN A 33 -28.06 -7.36 -4.81
N THR A 34 -27.87 -7.53 -3.50
CA THR A 34 -27.56 -8.81 -2.87
C THR A 34 -28.75 -9.30 -2.08
N ASN A 35 -28.93 -10.62 -2.01
CA ASN A 35 -29.83 -11.21 -1.04
C ASN A 35 -29.12 -11.32 0.30
N GLY A 36 -29.83 -11.05 1.40
CA GLY A 36 -29.32 -11.39 2.72
C GLY A 36 -29.04 -12.90 2.79
N ALA A 37 -27.92 -13.27 3.38
CA ALA A 37 -27.69 -14.65 3.79
C ALA A 37 -28.55 -14.90 5.04
N ASP A 38 -29.36 -15.96 5.03
CA ASP A 38 -30.32 -16.30 6.09
C ASP A 38 -29.70 -16.09 7.50
N ARG A 39 -30.16 -15.07 8.23
CA ARG A 39 -29.82 -14.65 9.60
C ARG A 39 -28.49 -13.93 9.83
N VAL A 40 -27.63 -13.72 8.83
CA VAL A 40 -26.28 -13.14 9.02
C VAL A 40 -26.14 -11.75 8.38
N GLN A 41 -26.77 -11.50 7.24
CA GLN A 41 -26.77 -10.16 6.61
C GLN A 41 -28.12 -9.82 5.99
N PRO A 42 -28.56 -8.55 6.14
CA PRO A 42 -29.76 -8.03 5.45
C PRO A 42 -29.53 -7.91 3.94
N ASP A 43 -30.63 -7.79 3.17
CA ASP A 43 -30.58 -7.39 1.77
C ASP A 43 -29.87 -6.04 1.63
N ASN A 44 -28.96 -5.94 0.70
CA ASN A 44 -28.25 -4.69 0.42
C ASN A 44 -28.38 -4.29 -1.04
N SER A 45 -28.50 -2.98 -1.25
CA SER A 45 -28.34 -2.36 -2.57
C SER A 45 -27.11 -1.47 -2.59
N TYR A 46 -26.33 -1.56 -3.64
CA TYR A 46 -25.13 -0.80 -3.86
C TYR A 46 -25.24 -0.01 -5.14
N SER A 47 -25.05 1.31 -5.05
CA SER A 47 -25.05 2.19 -6.21
C SER A 47 -23.76 2.98 -6.27
N VAL A 48 -23.12 3.03 -7.42
CA VAL A 48 -21.91 3.81 -7.65
C VAL A 48 -22.11 4.67 -8.89
N ALA A 49 -21.84 5.96 -8.75
CA ALA A 49 -21.82 6.92 -9.84
C ALA A 49 -20.48 7.63 -9.90
N ARG A 50 -19.80 7.56 -11.02
CA ARG A 50 -18.51 8.21 -11.29
C ARG A 50 -18.63 9.08 -12.52
N VAL A 51 -18.18 10.33 -12.43
CA VAL A 51 -18.00 11.21 -13.57
C VAL A 51 -16.58 11.81 -13.52
N ALA A 52 -15.92 11.84 -14.67
CA ALA A 52 -14.59 12.47 -14.77
C ALA A 52 -14.46 13.17 -16.12
N ARG A 53 -13.80 14.30 -16.13
CA ARG A 53 -13.51 15.08 -17.34
C ARG A 53 -12.01 15.15 -17.56
N GLU A 54 -11.58 14.74 -18.74
CA GLU A 54 -10.24 14.99 -19.22
C GLU A 54 -10.10 16.46 -19.61
N LEU A 55 -9.03 17.07 -19.14
CA LEU A 55 -8.65 18.45 -19.39
C LEU A 55 -7.38 18.48 -20.27
N PRO A 56 -7.03 19.64 -20.87
CA PRO A 56 -5.74 19.78 -21.53
C PRO A 56 -4.56 19.42 -20.62
N ASN A 57 -3.40 19.18 -21.24
CA ASN A 57 -2.13 18.88 -20.54
C ASN A 57 -2.19 17.63 -19.63
N ARG A 58 -2.86 16.56 -20.08
CA ARG A 58 -2.95 15.31 -19.31
C ARG A 58 -3.56 15.50 -17.91
N SER A 59 -4.39 16.53 -17.76
CA SER A 59 -5.08 16.85 -16.51
C SER A 59 -6.48 16.21 -16.50
N ARG A 60 -7.01 15.97 -15.31
CA ARG A 60 -8.33 15.37 -15.11
C ARG A 60 -8.93 15.86 -13.81
N VAL A 61 -10.24 16.03 -13.79
CA VAL A 61 -11.05 16.24 -12.58
C VAL A 61 -12.18 15.22 -12.54
N GLY A 62 -12.62 14.82 -11.37
CA GLY A 62 -13.67 13.85 -11.25
C GLY A 62 -14.43 13.92 -9.94
N ALA A 63 -15.61 13.30 -9.93
CA ALA A 63 -16.43 13.14 -8.75
C ALA A 63 -16.97 11.71 -8.68
N LEU A 64 -17.14 11.20 -7.46
CA LEU A 64 -17.63 9.87 -7.15
C LEU A 64 -18.70 9.97 -6.07
N PHE A 65 -19.79 9.26 -6.28
CA PHE A 65 -20.82 9.01 -5.28
C PHE A 65 -21.04 7.51 -5.15
N ILE A 66 -21.11 7.06 -3.91
CA ILE A 66 -21.40 5.65 -3.57
C ILE A 66 -22.50 5.67 -2.51
N ASP A 67 -23.46 4.77 -2.65
CA ASP A 67 -24.58 4.60 -1.75
C ASP A 67 -24.82 3.10 -1.52
N ARG A 68 -24.71 2.68 -0.27
CA ARG A 68 -25.15 1.37 0.20
C ARG A 68 -26.39 1.58 1.07
N ASN A 69 -27.45 0.86 0.78
CA ASN A 69 -28.64 0.80 1.63
C ASN A 69 -28.94 -0.66 1.98
N GLY A 70 -29.06 -0.93 3.28
CA GLY A 70 -29.56 -2.18 3.81
C GLY A 70 -31.04 -2.13 4.14
N GLU A 71 -31.49 -3.10 4.93
CA GLU A 71 -32.88 -3.16 5.40
C GLU A 71 -33.10 -2.17 6.57
N GLY A 72 -34.04 -1.25 6.35
CA GLY A 72 -34.43 -0.25 7.36
C GLY A 72 -33.85 1.15 7.11
N SER A 73 -34.55 2.15 7.62
CA SER A 73 -34.24 3.57 7.36
C SER A 73 -32.94 4.06 7.99
N GLY A 74 -32.35 3.29 8.90
CA GLY A 74 -31.10 3.63 9.60
C GLY A 74 -29.87 2.84 9.11
N ASP A 75 -30.01 1.93 8.14
CA ASP A 75 -28.90 1.13 7.62
C ASP A 75 -28.48 1.62 6.23
N TYR A 76 -27.61 2.62 6.23
CA TYR A 76 -27.01 3.14 5.00
C TYR A 76 -25.56 3.59 5.20
N ASN A 77 -24.82 3.60 4.10
CA ASN A 77 -23.50 4.22 4.03
C ASN A 77 -23.37 4.99 2.72
N ARG A 78 -22.95 6.24 2.79
CA ARG A 78 -22.76 7.10 1.61
C ARG A 78 -21.35 7.63 1.58
N THR A 79 -20.74 7.59 0.40
CA THR A 79 -19.43 8.19 0.16
C THR A 79 -19.53 9.23 -0.94
N TYR A 80 -19.05 10.41 -0.67
CA TYR A 80 -18.91 11.51 -1.62
C TYR A 80 -17.43 11.79 -1.80
N ALA A 81 -16.96 11.83 -3.04
CA ALA A 81 -15.55 12.14 -3.29
C ALA A 81 -15.38 13.01 -4.53
N ALA A 82 -14.34 13.82 -4.52
CA ALA A 82 -13.84 14.55 -5.67
C ALA A 82 -12.34 14.34 -5.80
N ASP A 83 -11.83 14.28 -7.03
CA ASP A 83 -10.41 14.12 -7.29
C ASP A 83 -9.96 15.01 -8.45
N ALA A 84 -8.68 15.35 -8.42
CA ALA A 84 -8.03 16.10 -9.48
C ALA A 84 -6.61 15.56 -9.73
N ARG A 85 -6.22 15.56 -10.99
CA ARG A 85 -4.84 15.43 -11.44
C ARG A 85 -4.54 16.56 -12.39
N VAL A 86 -3.53 17.36 -12.09
CA VAL A 86 -3.13 18.52 -12.89
C VAL A 86 -1.67 18.36 -13.28
N ALA A 87 -1.40 18.31 -14.57
CA ALA A 87 -0.05 18.33 -15.09
C ALA A 87 0.35 19.76 -15.51
N ILE A 88 1.49 20.23 -15.01
CA ILE A 88 2.05 21.54 -15.29
C ILE A 88 3.32 21.35 -16.12
N GLY A 89 3.25 21.72 -17.38
CA GLY A 89 4.29 21.40 -18.35
C GLY A 89 4.47 19.88 -18.51
N GLU A 90 5.70 19.43 -18.67
CA GLU A 90 6.04 18.01 -18.82
C GLU A 90 6.51 17.36 -17.53
N ALA A 91 6.99 18.15 -16.58
CA ALA A 91 7.73 17.69 -15.43
C ALA A 91 6.90 17.59 -14.14
N VAL A 92 5.88 18.43 -13.93
CA VAL A 92 5.16 18.50 -12.66
C VAL A 92 3.77 17.87 -12.78
N THR A 93 3.41 17.06 -11.81
CA THR A 93 2.06 16.52 -11.67
C THR A 93 1.59 16.73 -10.24
N LEU A 94 0.42 17.35 -10.09
CA LEU A 94 -0.29 17.46 -8.83
C LEU A 94 -1.46 16.47 -8.86
N SER A 95 -1.66 15.69 -7.83
CA SER A 95 -2.80 14.80 -7.69
C SER A 95 -3.40 14.92 -6.30
N SER A 96 -4.71 14.92 -6.22
CA SER A 96 -5.41 15.02 -4.94
C SER A 96 -6.77 14.35 -5.01
N PHE A 97 -7.27 13.92 -3.85
CA PHE A 97 -8.68 13.64 -3.64
C PHE A 97 -9.13 14.17 -2.28
N VAL A 98 -10.42 14.38 -2.16
CA VAL A 98 -11.12 14.56 -0.90
C VAL A 98 -12.36 13.67 -0.93
N ALA A 99 -12.63 13.02 0.19
CA ALA A 99 -13.79 12.17 0.35
C ALA A 99 -14.42 12.38 1.74
N ARG A 100 -15.73 12.20 1.81
CA ARG A 100 -16.49 12.17 3.07
C ARG A 100 -17.41 10.97 3.06
N THR A 101 -17.46 10.25 4.18
CA THR A 101 -18.46 9.22 4.42
C THR A 101 -19.59 9.73 5.32
N GLN A 102 -20.73 9.09 5.21
CA GLN A 102 -21.88 9.31 6.07
C GLN A 102 -22.43 7.94 6.46
N THR A 103 -22.25 7.59 7.73
CA THR A 103 -22.69 6.33 8.34
C THR A 103 -23.54 6.64 9.56
N PRO A 104 -24.73 6.05 9.74
CA PRO A 104 -25.52 6.24 10.94
C PRO A 104 -24.73 5.86 12.20
N GLY A 105 -24.82 6.70 13.23
CA GLY A 105 -24.12 6.49 14.49
C GLY A 105 -22.65 6.93 14.51
N LEU A 106 -22.03 7.22 13.38
CA LEU A 106 -20.70 7.82 13.29
C LEU A 106 -20.82 9.32 13.00
N SER A 107 -20.16 10.15 13.78
CA SER A 107 -20.16 11.60 13.59
C SER A 107 -18.88 12.23 14.07
N GLY A 108 -18.40 13.21 13.32
CA GLY A 108 -17.10 13.86 13.51
C GLY A 108 -15.95 13.07 12.89
N ASP A 109 -15.06 13.75 12.20
CA ASP A 109 -13.87 13.18 11.57
C ASP A 109 -14.13 12.13 10.47
N GLU A 110 -15.19 12.33 9.65
CA GLU A 110 -15.59 11.46 8.54
C GLU A 110 -14.90 11.83 7.21
N LEU A 111 -13.90 12.69 7.23
CA LEU A 111 -13.19 13.16 6.04
C LEU A 111 -11.91 12.36 5.80
N ALA A 112 -11.62 12.13 4.52
CA ALA A 112 -10.32 11.70 4.05
C ALA A 112 -9.84 12.61 2.93
N TYR A 113 -8.56 12.95 2.91
CA TYR A 113 -7.94 13.63 1.78
C TYR A 113 -6.50 13.17 1.54
N ASP A 114 -6.07 13.31 0.31
CA ASP A 114 -4.69 13.07 -0.13
C ASP A 114 -4.30 14.18 -1.10
N ALA A 115 -3.10 14.70 -0.96
CA ALA A 115 -2.51 15.61 -1.91
C ALA A 115 -1.05 15.24 -2.13
N ASN A 116 -0.67 15.11 -3.38
CA ASN A 116 0.66 14.70 -3.81
C ASN A 116 1.16 15.61 -4.93
N ALA A 117 2.40 16.05 -4.82
CA ALA A 117 3.12 16.75 -5.87
C ALA A 117 4.33 15.92 -6.31
N ALA A 118 4.42 15.65 -7.60
CA ALA A 118 5.51 14.91 -8.21
C ALA A 118 6.20 15.78 -9.26
N TRP A 119 7.52 15.79 -9.21
CA TRP A 119 8.37 16.39 -10.23
C TRP A 119 9.29 15.33 -10.79
N ALA A 120 9.33 15.22 -12.12
CA ALA A 120 10.15 14.26 -12.83
C ALA A 120 10.95 14.93 -13.94
N SER A 121 12.21 14.59 -14.03
CA SER A 121 13.11 15.02 -15.08
C SER A 121 13.94 13.84 -15.59
N ARG A 122 14.83 14.08 -16.57
CA ARG A 122 15.74 13.05 -17.08
C ARG A 122 16.67 12.46 -16.01
N SER A 123 17.02 13.26 -14.99
CA SER A 123 18.07 12.93 -14.02
C SER A 123 17.57 12.88 -12.58
N TRP A 124 16.36 13.36 -12.32
CA TRP A 124 15.82 13.47 -10.98
C TRP A 124 14.31 13.21 -10.96
N ASP A 125 13.86 12.54 -9.93
CA ASP A 125 12.45 12.45 -9.51
C ASP A 125 12.34 12.93 -8.07
N ALA A 126 11.28 13.69 -7.78
CA ALA A 126 10.94 14.08 -6.43
C ALA A 126 9.43 14.00 -6.22
N THR A 127 9.01 13.55 -5.06
CA THR A 127 7.61 13.55 -4.64
C THR A 127 7.48 14.06 -3.22
N VAL A 128 6.37 14.74 -2.96
CA VAL A 128 5.96 15.13 -1.60
C VAL A 128 4.46 14.92 -1.51
N GLY A 129 4.01 14.34 -0.39
CA GLY A 129 2.62 14.02 -0.16
C GLY A 129 2.17 14.25 1.26
N ILE A 130 0.88 14.48 1.40
CA ILE A 130 0.15 14.48 2.67
C ILE A 130 -1.11 13.66 2.48
N ARG A 131 -1.41 12.79 3.46
CA ARG A 131 -2.66 12.06 3.54
C ARG A 131 -3.23 12.18 4.94
N ASP A 132 -4.52 12.35 5.01
CA ASP A 132 -5.26 12.45 6.26
C ASP A 132 -6.51 11.60 6.14
N ILE A 133 -6.68 10.67 7.05
CA ILE A 133 -7.85 9.80 7.12
C ILE A 133 -8.45 9.95 8.51
N GLY A 134 -9.67 10.42 8.55
CA GLY A 134 -10.41 10.59 9.81
C GLY A 134 -10.71 9.24 10.48
N GLU A 135 -10.85 9.25 11.80
CA GLU A 135 -11.15 8.07 12.59
C GLU A 135 -12.51 7.45 12.24
N ASN A 136 -13.48 8.29 11.86
CA ASN A 136 -14.83 7.88 11.46
C ASN A 136 -15.05 7.85 9.94
N PHE A 137 -13.96 7.93 9.15
CA PHE A 137 -14.04 7.74 7.71
C PHE A 137 -14.24 6.25 7.40
N ASN A 138 -15.47 5.88 7.05
CA ASN A 138 -15.91 4.50 6.86
C ASN A 138 -16.54 4.26 5.46
N PRO A 139 -15.76 4.02 4.41
CA PRO A 139 -16.30 3.72 3.07
C PRO A 139 -16.58 2.22 2.94
N GLU A 140 -17.76 1.76 3.33
CA GLU A 140 -18.12 0.33 3.37
C GLU A 140 -18.07 -0.38 2.01
N VAL A 141 -18.14 0.35 0.91
CA VAL A 141 -17.97 -0.18 -0.46
C VAL A 141 -16.52 0.01 -0.95
N GLY A 142 -15.67 0.57 -0.12
CA GLY A 142 -14.24 0.77 -0.34
C GLY A 142 -13.41 -0.08 0.62
N PHE A 143 -12.10 0.16 0.60
CA PHE A 143 -11.17 -0.45 1.53
C PHE A 143 -10.23 0.62 2.10
N VAL A 144 -10.20 0.72 3.41
CA VAL A 144 -9.29 1.59 4.18
C VAL A 144 -8.51 0.70 5.16
N PRO A 145 -7.23 0.43 4.89
CA PRO A 145 -6.43 -0.46 5.74
C PRO A 145 -6.13 0.14 7.12
N ARG A 146 -6.22 1.47 7.26
CA ARG A 146 -5.93 2.22 8.48
C ARG A 146 -6.67 3.54 8.43
N ASP A 147 -7.27 3.92 9.54
CA ASP A 147 -7.95 5.19 9.78
C ASP A 147 -7.30 5.98 10.95
N GLY A 148 -7.81 7.14 11.25
CA GLY A 148 -7.41 7.95 12.41
C GLY A 148 -5.95 8.42 12.35
N TYR A 149 -5.41 8.75 11.17
CA TYR A 149 -4.03 9.19 11.04
C TYR A 149 -3.84 10.32 10.03
N ARG A 150 -2.72 11.03 10.19
CA ARG A 150 -2.13 11.89 9.16
C ARG A 150 -0.74 11.41 8.81
N SER A 151 -0.44 11.26 7.52
CA SER A 151 0.89 10.92 7.06
C SER A 151 1.48 12.00 6.17
N TYR A 152 2.80 12.11 6.23
CA TYR A 152 3.61 12.91 5.32
C TYR A 152 4.61 11.98 4.66
N SER A 153 4.79 12.14 3.36
CA SER A 153 5.74 11.38 2.58
C SER A 153 6.60 12.29 1.71
N THR A 154 7.88 11.97 1.63
CA THR A 154 8.81 12.64 0.71
C THR A 154 9.70 11.60 0.06
N ARG A 155 10.07 11.83 -1.19
CA ARG A 155 11.07 11.03 -1.89
C ARG A 155 11.85 11.90 -2.85
N VAL A 156 13.17 11.69 -2.92
CA VAL A 156 14.06 12.26 -3.94
C VAL A 156 14.93 11.15 -4.48
N GLN A 157 15.00 11.03 -5.79
CA GLN A 157 15.81 10.04 -6.50
C GLN A 157 16.61 10.70 -7.62
N ARG A 158 17.85 10.28 -7.76
CA ARG A 158 18.73 10.67 -8.87
C ARG A 158 18.99 9.50 -9.81
N PHE A 159 19.02 9.76 -11.09
CA PHE A 159 19.42 8.81 -12.13
C PHE A 159 20.79 9.20 -12.67
N VAL A 160 21.78 8.36 -12.44
CA VAL A 160 23.14 8.51 -12.93
C VAL A 160 23.41 7.40 -13.92
N ARG A 161 23.80 7.74 -15.14
CA ARG A 161 24.08 6.80 -16.23
C ARG A 161 25.54 6.96 -16.65
N PRO A 162 26.48 6.31 -15.93
CA PRO A 162 27.89 6.52 -16.19
C PRO A 162 28.36 5.91 -17.50
N GLY A 163 27.64 4.91 -18.00
CA GLY A 163 28.09 4.08 -19.13
C GLY A 163 29.17 3.09 -18.73
N GLY A 164 29.54 2.16 -19.62
CA GLY A 164 30.56 1.15 -19.38
C GLY A 164 30.11 0.06 -18.41
N PHE A 165 30.80 -0.13 -17.29
CA PHE A 165 30.59 -1.22 -16.35
C PHE A 165 29.22 -1.19 -15.65
N LEU A 166 28.68 -0.01 -15.36
CA LEU A 166 27.33 0.15 -14.79
C LEU A 166 26.41 0.82 -15.80
N ARG A 167 25.23 0.26 -15.94
CA ARG A 167 24.14 0.82 -16.77
C ARG A 167 23.52 2.04 -16.11
N GLU A 168 23.17 1.92 -14.82
CA GLU A 168 22.52 2.97 -14.08
C GLU A 168 22.80 2.85 -12.58
N ILE A 169 22.90 3.99 -11.91
CA ILE A 169 22.95 4.11 -10.44
C ILE A 169 21.78 5.00 -10.03
N ARG A 170 20.99 4.58 -9.06
CA ARG A 170 19.80 5.31 -8.58
C ARG A 170 19.86 5.52 -7.07
N PRO A 171 20.68 6.43 -6.55
CA PRO A 171 20.59 6.83 -5.16
C PRO A 171 19.26 7.53 -4.90
N HIS A 172 18.61 7.17 -3.81
CA HIS A 172 17.40 7.82 -3.38
C HIS A 172 17.25 7.86 -1.86
N MET A 173 16.44 8.81 -1.43
CA MET A 173 16.05 8.99 -0.05
C MET A 173 14.52 9.13 -0.01
N SER A 174 13.87 8.48 0.94
CA SER A 174 12.49 8.79 1.29
C SER A 174 12.32 8.92 2.80
N TYR A 175 11.36 9.73 3.20
CA TYR A 175 10.92 9.85 4.58
C TYR A 175 9.40 9.79 4.62
N ASP A 176 8.88 8.87 5.42
CA ASP A 176 7.47 8.68 5.65
C ASP A 176 7.21 8.74 7.16
N THR A 177 6.15 9.44 7.57
CA THR A 177 5.72 9.48 8.98
C THR A 177 4.21 9.41 9.08
N PHE A 178 3.73 8.71 10.10
CA PHE A 178 2.33 8.55 10.45
C PHE A 178 2.09 9.10 11.86
N ARG A 179 1.13 9.99 11.99
CA ARG A 179 0.78 10.66 13.23
C ARG A 179 -0.67 10.41 13.57
N SER A 180 -0.91 9.97 14.79
CA SER A 180 -2.25 9.66 15.27
C SER A 180 -3.17 10.87 15.28
N ARG A 181 -4.41 10.62 14.89
CA ARG A 181 -5.56 11.51 15.06
C ARG A 181 -6.67 10.85 15.87
N ARG A 182 -6.39 9.69 16.46
CA ARG A 182 -7.37 8.89 17.20
C ARG A 182 -7.77 9.58 18.50
N THR A 183 -9.05 9.44 18.82
CA THR A 183 -9.58 9.86 20.12
C THR A 183 -8.94 9.01 21.23
N GLY A 184 -8.51 9.66 22.32
CA GLY A 184 -7.84 8.96 23.44
C GLY A 184 -6.33 8.77 23.26
N VAL A 185 -5.76 9.05 22.10
CA VAL A 185 -4.33 9.08 21.86
C VAL A 185 -3.84 10.54 21.84
N GLU A 186 -2.62 10.78 22.33
CA GLU A 186 -2.02 12.12 22.28
C GLU A 186 -2.04 12.66 20.84
N LYS A 187 -2.56 13.87 20.67
CA LYS A 187 -2.68 14.48 19.34
C LYS A 187 -1.34 14.62 18.66
N GLY A 188 -1.20 13.98 17.51
CA GLY A 188 0.03 13.98 16.73
C GLY A 188 1.08 13.00 17.24
N PHE A 189 0.72 12.07 18.14
CA PHE A 189 1.55 10.94 18.53
C PHE A 189 2.11 10.27 17.27
N GLU A 190 3.42 10.08 17.22
CA GLU A 190 4.10 9.51 16.07
C GLU A 190 4.02 7.97 16.14
N GLU A 191 3.06 7.42 15.38
CA GLU A 191 2.79 5.98 15.36
C GLU A 191 3.86 5.20 14.59
N SER A 192 4.39 5.79 13.52
CA SER A 192 5.56 5.24 12.84
C SER A 192 6.26 6.27 11.96
N SER A 193 7.57 6.11 11.80
CA SER A 193 8.37 6.89 10.85
C SER A 193 9.47 6.02 10.24
N ARG A 194 9.80 6.30 8.99
CA ARG A 194 10.89 5.64 8.30
C ARG A 194 11.68 6.63 7.44
N LEU A 195 12.96 6.76 7.72
CA LEU A 195 13.93 7.34 6.80
C LEU A 195 14.60 6.20 6.04
N HIS A 196 14.46 6.19 4.74
CA HIS A 196 15.01 5.19 3.84
C HIS A 196 16.08 5.82 2.95
N LEU A 197 17.28 5.32 3.05
CA LEU A 197 18.43 5.71 2.23
C LEU A 197 18.84 4.49 1.42
N ASP A 198 18.80 4.58 0.11
CA ASP A 198 19.11 3.43 -0.74
C ASP A 198 19.83 3.85 -2.01
N THR A 199 20.62 2.93 -2.55
CA THR A 199 21.22 3.06 -3.88
C THR A 199 21.03 1.76 -4.65
N HIS A 200 20.37 1.88 -5.81
CA HIS A 200 20.27 0.80 -6.78
C HIS A 200 21.46 0.87 -7.74
N TRP A 201 22.14 -0.25 -7.92
CA TRP A 201 23.24 -0.44 -8.86
C TRP A 201 22.79 -1.44 -9.91
N GLU A 202 22.70 -1.02 -11.15
CA GLU A 202 22.23 -1.84 -12.26
C GLU A 202 23.33 -2.05 -13.29
N TRP A 203 23.57 -3.32 -13.65
CA TRP A 203 24.53 -3.73 -14.67
C TRP A 203 23.87 -3.92 -16.03
N PRO A 204 24.65 -3.84 -17.12
CA PRO A 204 24.12 -4.01 -18.48
C PRO A 204 23.49 -5.38 -18.74
N ASP A 205 23.93 -6.43 -18.04
CA ASP A 205 23.41 -7.80 -18.14
C ASP A 205 22.12 -8.03 -17.34
N GLY A 206 21.62 -7.02 -16.62
CA GLY A 206 20.40 -7.09 -15.83
C GLY A 206 20.57 -7.54 -14.38
N MET A 207 21.82 -7.69 -13.90
CA MET A 207 22.09 -7.80 -12.47
C MET A 207 21.73 -6.50 -11.75
N VAL A 208 21.26 -6.61 -10.50
CA VAL A 208 20.91 -5.47 -9.66
C VAL A 208 21.37 -5.71 -8.22
N LEU A 209 22.01 -4.71 -7.64
CA LEU A 209 22.33 -4.63 -6.21
C LEU A 209 21.60 -3.45 -5.59
N TYR A 210 20.99 -3.65 -4.42
CA TYR A 210 20.44 -2.58 -3.59
C TYR A 210 21.22 -2.53 -2.28
N THR A 211 21.59 -1.32 -1.88
CA THR A 211 22.33 -1.08 -0.63
C THR A 211 21.58 -0.05 0.19
N THR A 212 20.92 -0.52 1.24
CA THR A 212 19.91 0.24 1.97
C THR A 212 20.31 0.43 3.44
N ALA A 213 20.02 1.62 3.98
CA ALA A 213 19.98 1.89 5.40
C ALA A 213 18.62 2.53 5.73
N ASN A 214 17.93 1.98 6.71
CA ASN A 214 16.65 2.49 7.21
C ASN A 214 16.81 2.94 8.65
N TRP A 215 16.41 4.17 8.97
CA TRP A 215 16.04 4.51 10.33
C TRP A 215 14.54 4.32 10.47
N VAL A 216 14.13 3.57 11.47
CA VAL A 216 12.73 3.25 11.74
C VAL A 216 12.35 3.70 13.14
N ARG A 217 11.11 4.12 13.30
CA ARG A 217 10.46 4.40 14.59
C ARG A 217 9.08 3.79 14.60
N GLU A 218 8.76 3.10 15.70
CA GLU A 218 7.44 2.56 15.98
C GLU A 218 6.99 3.07 17.35
N GLY A 219 5.86 3.77 17.38
CA GLY A 219 5.21 4.26 18.59
C GLY A 219 3.99 3.40 18.92
N LEU A 220 4.01 2.75 20.05
CA LEU A 220 2.91 1.93 20.56
C LEU A 220 2.18 2.69 21.66
N TYR A 221 0.91 3.01 21.47
CA TYR A 221 0.03 3.59 22.49
C TYR A 221 -0.80 2.53 23.23
N GLU A 222 -0.74 1.28 22.78
CA GLU A 222 -1.26 0.08 23.43
C GLU A 222 -0.26 -1.07 23.27
N PRO A 223 -0.30 -2.11 24.14
CA PRO A 223 0.58 -3.27 23.99
C PRO A 223 0.35 -3.96 22.65
N PHE A 224 1.42 -4.36 21.99
CA PHE A 224 1.38 -5.00 20.67
C PHE A 224 1.73 -6.49 20.79
N GLU A 225 0.74 -7.34 20.50
CA GLU A 225 0.93 -8.78 20.45
C GLU A 225 1.47 -9.20 19.07
N ILE A 226 2.60 -9.90 19.04
CA ILE A 226 3.13 -10.46 17.80
C ILE A 226 2.37 -11.75 17.48
N ARG A 227 1.51 -11.69 16.48
CA ARG A 227 0.61 -12.77 16.11
C ARG A 227 1.35 -14.08 15.86
N GLY A 228 0.88 -15.15 16.49
CA GLY A 228 1.44 -16.50 16.38
C GLY A 228 2.60 -16.77 17.33
N THR A 229 2.85 -15.85 18.27
CA THR A 229 3.82 -15.99 19.38
C THR A 229 3.15 -15.58 20.69
N ASP A 230 3.82 -15.80 21.81
CA ASP A 230 3.41 -15.31 23.13
C ASP A 230 4.07 -13.95 23.48
N VAL A 231 4.73 -13.30 22.50
CA VAL A 231 5.47 -12.06 22.70
C VAL A 231 4.53 -10.86 22.64
N VAL A 232 4.54 -10.05 23.70
CA VAL A 232 3.78 -8.81 23.82
C VAL A 232 4.73 -7.66 24.08
N VAL A 233 4.87 -6.77 23.11
CA VAL A 233 5.72 -5.57 23.21
C VAL A 233 4.96 -4.49 23.97
N PRO A 234 5.53 -3.89 25.05
CA PRO A 234 4.85 -2.90 25.85
C PRO A 234 4.64 -1.57 25.13
N ILE A 235 3.80 -0.71 25.71
CA ILE A 235 3.66 0.69 25.29
C ILE A 235 5.02 1.38 25.33
N GLY A 236 5.36 2.11 24.26
CA GLY A 236 6.63 2.82 24.18
C GLY A 236 6.90 3.38 22.78
N THR A 237 8.07 3.97 22.64
CA THR A 237 8.60 4.40 21.35
C THR A 237 9.92 3.69 21.11
N TYR A 238 10.02 2.98 20.02
CA TYR A 238 11.13 2.14 19.62
C TYR A 238 11.72 2.67 18.34
N ASP A 239 13.00 2.99 18.33
CA ASP A 239 13.67 3.48 17.13
C ASP A 239 15.08 2.94 16.98
N GLY A 240 15.52 2.84 15.73
CA GLY A 240 16.87 2.39 15.44
C GLY A 240 17.13 2.23 13.95
N TRP A 241 18.30 1.67 13.65
CA TRP A 241 18.76 1.47 12.28
C TRP A 241 18.69 0.00 11.86
N GLU A 242 18.29 -0.21 10.60
CA GLU A 242 18.36 -1.49 9.91
C GLU A 242 19.15 -1.30 8.61
N GLY A 243 20.12 -2.18 8.36
CA GLY A 243 20.80 -2.28 7.08
C GLY A 243 20.21 -3.39 6.23
N GLN A 244 20.15 -3.19 4.90
CA GLN A 244 19.70 -4.22 3.97
C GLN A 244 20.57 -4.25 2.71
N ILE A 245 20.85 -5.46 2.24
CA ILE A 245 21.47 -5.70 0.93
C ILE A 245 20.58 -6.67 0.16
N VAL A 246 20.24 -6.31 -1.11
CA VAL A 246 19.52 -7.19 -2.01
C VAL A 246 20.32 -7.35 -3.29
N PHE A 247 20.57 -8.60 -3.67
CA PHE A 247 21.27 -8.91 -4.91
C PHE A 247 20.43 -9.85 -5.77
N ASN A 248 20.23 -9.45 -7.03
CA ASN A 248 19.51 -10.24 -8.02
C ASN A 248 20.38 -10.37 -9.27
N THR A 249 20.53 -11.59 -9.75
CA THR A 249 21.10 -11.84 -11.09
C THR A 249 20.06 -11.52 -12.16
N ASN A 250 20.45 -11.63 -13.43
CA ASN A 250 19.52 -11.47 -14.54
C ASN A 250 18.35 -12.46 -14.43
N ARG A 251 17.16 -11.93 -14.19
CA ARG A 251 15.93 -12.74 -14.02
C ARG A 251 15.49 -13.46 -15.29
N SER A 252 16.02 -13.07 -16.44
CA SER A 252 15.71 -13.72 -17.73
C SER A 252 16.68 -14.85 -18.08
N ALA A 253 17.76 -15.06 -17.31
CA ALA A 253 18.69 -16.15 -17.51
C ALA A 253 18.06 -17.51 -17.17
N ASP A 254 18.58 -18.57 -17.75
CA ASP A 254 18.14 -19.94 -17.48
C ASP A 254 18.29 -20.31 -15.99
N LEU A 255 19.33 -19.78 -15.35
CA LEU A 255 19.52 -19.85 -13.91
C LEU A 255 19.58 -18.43 -13.34
N SER A 256 18.71 -18.11 -12.42
CA SER A 256 18.70 -16.82 -11.72
C SER A 256 18.65 -16.99 -10.21
N LEU A 257 19.40 -16.12 -9.52
CA LEU A 257 19.45 -16.00 -8.07
C LEU A 257 18.79 -14.68 -7.66
N ASN A 258 17.99 -14.73 -6.61
CA ASN A 258 17.56 -13.56 -5.85
C ASN A 258 17.94 -13.77 -4.38
N SER A 259 18.51 -12.76 -3.76
CA SER A 259 18.89 -12.82 -2.35
C SER A 259 18.67 -11.48 -1.68
N ALA A 260 18.29 -11.53 -0.41
CA ALA A 260 18.16 -10.37 0.45
C ALA A 260 18.70 -10.72 1.84
N PHE A 261 19.39 -9.80 2.45
CA PHE A 261 19.80 -9.87 3.84
C PHE A 261 19.48 -8.53 4.49
N ALA A 262 18.86 -8.56 5.65
CA ALA A 262 18.61 -7.39 6.47
C ALA A 262 18.94 -7.68 7.92
N ALA A 263 19.51 -6.70 8.62
CA ALA A 263 19.79 -6.80 10.04
C ALA A 263 19.73 -5.42 10.69
N GLY A 264 19.23 -5.37 11.93
CA GLY A 264 19.16 -4.15 12.72
C GLY A 264 18.03 -4.14 13.73
N SER A 265 17.66 -2.95 14.15
CA SER A 265 16.65 -2.73 15.18
C SER A 265 15.25 -3.16 14.72
N PHE A 266 14.52 -3.78 15.63
CA PHE A 266 13.13 -4.19 15.42
C PHE A 266 12.40 -4.08 16.76
N LEU A 267 11.40 -3.18 16.82
CA LEU A 267 10.69 -2.87 18.05
C LEU A 267 11.65 -2.63 19.23
N SER A 268 11.46 -3.35 20.34
CA SER A 268 12.27 -3.26 21.57
C SER A 268 13.67 -3.91 21.47
N GLY A 269 13.98 -4.64 20.38
CA GLY A 269 15.22 -5.39 20.23
C GLY A 269 15.76 -5.35 18.81
N ASN A 270 16.19 -6.51 18.31
CA ASN A 270 16.83 -6.64 17.01
C ASN A 270 16.24 -7.80 16.21
N ARG A 271 16.47 -7.75 14.90
CA ARG A 271 16.20 -8.87 14.00
C ARG A 271 17.26 -8.99 12.94
N TRP A 272 17.38 -10.18 12.39
CA TRP A 272 17.97 -10.36 11.07
C TRP A 272 17.11 -11.27 10.22
N ASN A 273 17.16 -11.05 8.91
CA ASN A 273 16.42 -11.79 7.91
C ASN A 273 17.36 -12.17 6.77
N ALA A 274 17.28 -13.41 6.32
CA ALA A 274 17.95 -13.86 5.11
C ALA A 274 16.96 -14.55 4.18
N ARG A 275 16.90 -14.07 2.95
CA ARG A 275 16.10 -14.66 1.87
C ARG A 275 16.98 -15.06 0.72
N VAL A 276 16.82 -16.29 0.23
CA VAL A 276 17.50 -16.79 -0.97
C VAL A 276 16.49 -17.52 -1.84
N GLY A 277 16.49 -17.19 -3.12
CA GLY A 277 15.64 -17.87 -4.11
C GLY A 277 16.44 -18.18 -5.38
N VAL A 278 16.28 -19.40 -5.88
CA VAL A 278 16.88 -19.86 -7.13
C VAL A 278 15.77 -20.21 -8.11
N THR A 279 15.87 -19.75 -9.33
CA THR A 279 14.94 -20.11 -10.40
C THR A 279 15.70 -20.70 -11.57
N LEU A 280 15.26 -21.88 -12.00
CA LEU A 280 15.75 -22.59 -13.17
C LEU A 280 14.67 -22.53 -14.26
N ARG A 281 15.07 -22.15 -15.47
CA ARG A 281 14.25 -22.20 -16.68
C ARG A 281 14.89 -23.10 -17.69
N SER A 282 14.10 -23.98 -18.27
CA SER A 282 14.58 -24.85 -19.34
C SER A 282 13.69 -24.67 -20.56
N GLY A 283 14.19 -23.90 -21.51
CA GLY A 283 13.42 -23.45 -22.67
C GLY A 283 12.18 -22.66 -22.30
N ALA A 284 11.15 -22.70 -23.14
CA ALA A 284 9.88 -22.03 -22.91
C ALA A 284 8.90 -22.86 -22.06
N ALA A 285 9.17 -24.15 -21.89
CA ALA A 285 8.21 -25.11 -21.34
C ALA A 285 8.32 -25.32 -19.82
N PHE A 286 9.50 -25.17 -19.23
CA PHE A 286 9.71 -25.54 -17.83
C PHE A 286 10.32 -24.41 -17.02
N THR A 287 9.70 -24.16 -15.85
CA THR A 287 10.25 -23.25 -14.83
C THR A 287 10.13 -23.90 -13.47
N SER A 288 11.21 -23.89 -12.70
CA SER A 288 11.23 -24.34 -11.31
C SER A 288 11.84 -23.25 -10.44
N SER A 289 11.29 -23.01 -9.26
CA SER A 289 11.90 -22.12 -8.28
C SER A 289 11.86 -22.74 -6.89
N LEU A 290 12.94 -22.51 -6.15
CA LEU A 290 13.09 -22.84 -4.74
C LEU A 290 13.42 -21.55 -4.01
N SER A 291 12.75 -21.28 -2.88
CA SER A 291 13.04 -20.13 -2.01
C SER A 291 13.09 -20.55 -0.55
N LEU A 292 13.97 -19.92 0.19
CA LEU A 292 14.08 -19.97 1.63
C LEU A 292 14.02 -18.55 2.17
N ASP A 293 13.19 -18.31 3.18
CA ASP A 293 13.11 -17.08 3.94
C ASP A 293 13.24 -17.44 5.42
N TYR A 294 14.24 -16.88 6.09
CA TYR A 294 14.53 -17.12 7.49
C TYR A 294 14.57 -15.78 8.23
N ASN A 295 13.91 -15.71 9.38
CA ASN A 295 13.95 -14.58 10.29
C ASN A 295 14.32 -15.08 11.67
N ASP A 296 15.15 -14.31 12.35
CA ASP A 296 15.54 -14.47 13.73
C ASP A 296 15.27 -13.12 14.43
N ILE A 297 14.42 -13.13 15.41
CA ILE A 297 13.96 -11.96 16.16
C ILE A 297 14.28 -12.17 17.63
N ASP A 298 15.03 -11.22 18.18
CA ASP A 298 15.48 -11.19 19.58
C ASP A 298 14.97 -9.91 20.25
N LEU A 299 13.99 -10.06 21.13
CA LEU A 299 13.37 -8.97 21.90
C LEU A 299 13.51 -9.25 23.38
N PRO A 300 13.57 -8.23 24.25
CA PRO A 300 13.51 -8.41 25.71
C PRO A 300 12.29 -9.17 26.20
N GLU A 301 11.18 -9.13 25.45
CA GLU A 301 9.92 -9.79 25.76
C GLU A 301 9.88 -11.26 25.32
N GLY A 302 10.83 -11.69 24.48
CA GLY A 302 10.95 -13.06 23.98
C GLY A 302 11.57 -13.13 22.60
N ASP A 303 12.19 -14.25 22.30
CA ASP A 303 12.84 -14.56 21.03
C ASP A 303 12.01 -15.57 20.22
N PHE A 304 12.09 -15.47 18.91
CA PHE A 304 11.45 -16.45 18.02
C PHE A 304 12.08 -16.43 16.63
N GLU A 305 11.96 -17.55 15.96
CA GLU A 305 12.43 -17.74 14.60
C GLU A 305 11.28 -18.10 13.67
N THR A 306 11.37 -17.70 12.41
CA THR A 306 10.45 -18.15 11.38
C THR A 306 11.20 -18.66 10.16
N THR A 307 10.76 -19.77 9.60
CA THR A 307 11.32 -20.34 8.37
C THR A 307 10.20 -20.61 7.38
N LEU A 308 10.33 -20.06 6.18
CA LEU A 308 9.43 -20.36 5.06
C LEU A 308 10.20 -20.95 3.91
N VAL A 309 9.78 -22.13 3.45
CA VAL A 309 10.31 -22.79 2.24
C VAL A 309 9.23 -22.76 1.17
N GLY A 310 9.56 -22.19 0.03
CA GLY A 310 8.69 -22.14 -1.14
C GLY A 310 9.23 -22.95 -2.30
N VAL A 311 8.38 -23.80 -2.90
CA VAL A 311 8.68 -24.53 -4.14
C VAL A 311 7.59 -24.22 -5.15
N ASN A 312 8.00 -23.85 -6.36
CA ASN A 312 7.08 -23.63 -7.47
C ASN A 312 7.60 -24.41 -8.70
N LEU A 313 6.71 -25.14 -9.33
CA LEU A 313 6.97 -25.90 -10.55
C LEU A 313 5.93 -25.51 -11.61
N GLY A 314 6.38 -24.98 -12.73
CA GLY A 314 5.54 -24.61 -13.86
C GLY A 314 5.94 -25.38 -15.12
N TYR A 315 4.96 -25.99 -15.78
CA TYR A 315 5.12 -26.59 -17.08
C TYR A 315 4.08 -26.03 -18.05
N PHE A 316 4.54 -25.51 -19.17
CA PHE A 316 3.72 -24.88 -20.20
C PHE A 316 3.78 -25.73 -21.48
N PHE A 317 2.64 -26.12 -22.00
CA PHE A 317 2.50 -26.97 -23.22
C PHE A 317 1.62 -26.27 -24.26
#